data_c89424af8843efa6c728af88c6c7f77a
#
_entry.id   c89424af8843efa6c728af88c6c7f77a
#
_cell.length_a   1.000
_cell.length_b   1.000
_cell.length_c   1.000
_cell.angle_alpha   90.00
_cell.angle_beta   90.00
_cell.angle_gamma   90.00
#
_symmetry.space_group_name_H-M   'P 1'
#
loop_
_entity.id
_entity.type
_entity.pdbx_description
1 polymer ?
#
loop_
_entity_poly.entity_id
_entity_poly.type
_entity_poly.pdbx_seq_one_letter_code
_entity_poly.pdbx_strand_id
1 'polypeptide(L)'
;MNYKTKHCRFRLGLIPLLGLFLAGCANIRDGQPHATALSPAAYGLDNSAATPAPAQGAWWKALQQPALDRLVEQALQNHPSLTLAQARIRQAGASMALTDASDGPQLDLQGAHQRLRNSEYGLLPPPLAGNWFSLNQLSLNLGWRLDFWGKTRALLAAANSRQNAARLEAEDSRNWLASAVTAQYLDYMAARHSLQLLQRDQALLASELKQARGLVASGIASPDASDSVLREQQQLATRMAATQTRMARARHALAALTTLPDAQLASLPLQALPQWQLDTRTLSTRVLAQRPDILAQQARVKAAASGVKAAKAEFYPDVTLGAMAGLQAQNLSDLFSAGALASAITPGITLPLFHSGALNAALDAQSANYDAAVAGYNQTLLGAIQEAADGVSQTLGSQQAHAASRAALDTQQRIASRSSSRLASGLIAPSQNIHAQRSALAAALENNEAHVRQLQAQTALLRALAGHLATESK
;
A
#
# COMPACT_ATOMS: atom_id res chain seq x y z
N MET A 1 -23.78 -39.80 -79.29
CA MET A 1 -22.37 -39.57 -79.01
C MET A 1 -22.23 -39.49 -77.51
N ASN A 2 -21.58 -40.49 -76.89
CA ASN A 2 -21.51 -40.72 -75.43
C ASN A 2 -20.45 -39.85 -74.80
N TYR A 3 -20.80 -38.97 -73.82
CA TYR A 3 -19.85 -38.37 -72.94
C TYR A 3 -19.77 -39.17 -71.64
N LYS A 4 -18.61 -39.81 -71.40
CA LYS A 4 -18.27 -40.53 -70.19
C LYS A 4 -17.74 -39.51 -69.18
N THR A 5 -18.45 -39.31 -68.06
CA THR A 5 -18.03 -38.58 -66.87
C THR A 5 -16.89 -39.33 -66.18
N LYS A 6 -15.67 -38.67 -66.14
CA LYS A 6 -14.57 -39.14 -65.28
C LYS A 6 -14.72 -38.51 -63.89
N HIS A 7 -15.17 -39.29 -62.91
CA HIS A 7 -15.13 -38.84 -61.49
C HIS A 7 -13.66 -38.83 -60.99
N CYS A 8 -13.18 -37.66 -60.68
CA CYS A 8 -11.87 -37.39 -60.12
C CYS A 8 -11.83 -37.88 -58.66
N ARG A 9 -11.07 -38.96 -58.40
CA ARG A 9 -10.76 -39.49 -57.05
C ARG A 9 -9.67 -38.69 -56.36
N PHE A 10 -9.96 -37.43 -55.95
CA PHE A 10 -8.98 -36.53 -55.29
C PHE A 10 -9.31 -36.26 -53.82
N ARG A 11 -10.13 -37.12 -53.16
CA ARG A 11 -10.63 -36.83 -51.80
C ARG A 11 -9.99 -37.58 -50.65
N LEU A 12 -8.94 -38.38 -50.82
CA LEU A 12 -8.39 -39.20 -49.73
C LEU A 12 -6.99 -38.79 -49.26
N GLY A 13 -6.32 -37.80 -49.87
CA GLY A 13 -4.94 -37.41 -49.53
C GLY A 13 -4.81 -36.22 -48.60
N LEU A 14 -5.87 -35.42 -48.36
CA LEU A 14 -5.77 -34.18 -47.57
C LEU A 14 -5.95 -34.38 -46.06
N ILE A 15 -6.66 -35.43 -45.65
CA ILE A 15 -6.97 -35.67 -44.22
C ILE A 15 -5.75 -36.05 -43.38
N PRO A 16 -4.81 -36.94 -43.83
CA PRO A 16 -3.63 -37.28 -43.06
C PRO A 16 -2.59 -36.12 -43.01
N LEU A 17 -2.53 -35.24 -44.03
CA LEU A 17 -1.64 -34.10 -44.00
C LEU A 17 -2.09 -33.05 -42.96
N LEU A 18 -3.40 -32.83 -42.79
CA LEU A 18 -3.95 -31.95 -41.76
C LEU A 18 -3.70 -32.48 -40.33
N GLY A 19 -3.71 -33.80 -40.15
CA GLY A 19 -3.39 -34.47 -38.88
C GLY A 19 -1.93 -34.36 -38.46
N LEU A 20 -0.99 -34.37 -39.43
CA LEU A 20 0.44 -34.18 -39.14
C LEU A 20 0.77 -32.73 -38.73
N PHE A 21 0.07 -31.74 -39.25
CA PHE A 21 0.26 -30.33 -38.85
C PHE A 21 -0.26 -30.02 -37.43
N LEU A 22 -1.26 -30.76 -36.96
CA LEU A 22 -1.77 -30.62 -35.59
C LEU A 22 -0.86 -31.25 -34.53
N ALA A 23 -0.04 -32.25 -34.88
CA ALA A 23 0.91 -32.88 -33.97
C ALA A 23 2.17 -32.05 -33.71
N GLY A 24 2.52 -31.08 -34.57
CA GLY A 24 3.67 -30.18 -34.41
C GLY A 24 3.47 -29.05 -33.41
N CYS A 25 2.22 -28.79 -32.97
CA CYS A 25 1.88 -27.68 -32.11
C CYS A 25 2.09 -27.93 -30.60
N ALA A 26 2.50 -29.12 -30.17
CA ALA A 26 2.38 -29.55 -28.77
C ALA A 26 3.72 -29.65 -28.01
N ASN A 27 4.71 -28.85 -28.35
CA ASN A 27 5.90 -28.79 -27.50
C ASN A 27 5.81 -27.54 -26.56
N ILE A 28 4.68 -27.45 -25.84
CA ILE A 28 4.56 -26.56 -24.70
C ILE A 28 5.49 -27.13 -23.63
N ARG A 29 6.64 -26.48 -23.40
CA ARG A 29 7.45 -26.84 -22.24
C ARG A 29 6.57 -26.64 -21.00
N ASP A 30 6.79 -27.50 -20.01
CA ASP A 30 6.05 -27.48 -18.75
C ASP A 30 6.42 -26.22 -17.94
N GLY A 31 6.05 -25.05 -18.48
CA GLY A 31 6.22 -23.74 -17.84
C GLY A 31 5.26 -23.64 -16.65
N GLN A 32 5.39 -24.60 -15.71
CA GLN A 32 4.61 -24.59 -14.49
C GLN A 32 5.30 -23.69 -13.45
N PRO A 33 4.52 -22.84 -12.76
CA PRO A 33 5.04 -22.12 -11.60
C PRO A 33 5.60 -23.10 -10.56
N HIS A 34 6.74 -22.77 -9.96
CA HIS A 34 7.42 -23.61 -8.97
C HIS A 34 7.13 -23.20 -7.53
N ALA A 35 6.74 -21.94 -7.30
CA ALA A 35 6.52 -21.39 -5.97
C ALA A 35 5.18 -21.85 -5.37
N THR A 36 5.24 -22.22 -4.09
CA THR A 36 4.06 -22.58 -3.30
C THR A 36 3.71 -21.47 -2.32
N ALA A 37 2.46 -21.01 -2.35
CA ALA A 37 1.95 -20.07 -1.38
C ALA A 37 1.86 -20.73 0.00
N LEU A 38 2.38 -20.06 1.03
CA LEU A 38 2.21 -20.47 2.42
C LEU A 38 0.72 -20.44 2.78
N SER A 39 0.27 -21.48 3.45
CA SER A 39 -1.09 -21.54 3.95
C SER A 39 -1.18 -20.73 5.26
N PRO A 40 -2.06 -19.72 5.34
CA PRO A 40 -2.32 -19.03 6.61
C PRO A 40 -2.73 -19.99 7.73
N ALA A 41 -3.45 -21.08 7.42
CA ALA A 41 -3.87 -22.09 8.38
C ALA A 41 -2.69 -22.79 9.07
N ALA A 42 -1.55 -22.96 8.40
CA ALA A 42 -0.33 -23.54 9.00
C ALA A 42 0.23 -22.69 10.15
N TYR A 43 -0.17 -21.42 10.23
CA TYR A 43 0.21 -20.47 11.28
C TYR A 43 -0.96 -20.11 12.21
N GLY A 44 -2.01 -20.93 12.22
CA GLY A 44 -3.21 -20.69 13.05
C GLY A 44 -4.12 -19.55 12.55
N LEU A 45 -3.94 -19.11 11.29
CA LEU A 45 -4.73 -18.06 10.65
C LEU A 45 -5.84 -18.67 9.79
N ASP A 46 -6.69 -19.51 10.36
CA ASP A 46 -7.71 -20.22 9.60
C ASP A 46 -8.83 -19.29 9.12
N ASN A 47 -9.04 -19.25 7.80
CA ASN A 47 -10.00 -18.37 7.14
C ASN A 47 -11.42 -18.98 7.04
N SER A 48 -11.64 -20.15 7.59
CA SER A 48 -12.92 -20.85 7.48
C SER A 48 -14.01 -20.22 8.36
N ALA A 49 -14.80 -19.33 7.80
CA ALA A 49 -16.09 -18.84 8.35
C ALA A 49 -16.12 -17.50 9.10
N ALA A 50 -15.19 -16.61 8.96
CA ALA A 50 -15.42 -15.23 9.43
C ALA A 50 -15.85 -14.36 8.24
N THR A 51 -17.08 -13.90 8.24
CA THR A 51 -17.50 -12.71 7.48
C THR A 51 -16.48 -11.61 7.79
N PRO A 52 -15.88 -10.93 6.80
CA PRO A 52 -14.98 -9.83 7.07
C PRO A 52 -15.72 -8.83 7.96
N ALA A 53 -15.34 -8.73 9.22
CA ALA A 53 -15.77 -7.58 10.01
C ALA A 53 -15.19 -6.36 9.28
N PRO A 54 -16.04 -5.38 8.90
CA PRO A 54 -15.52 -4.18 8.28
C PRO A 54 -14.44 -3.62 9.20
N ALA A 55 -13.26 -3.31 8.65
CA ALA A 55 -12.22 -2.61 9.39
C ALA A 55 -12.91 -1.45 10.11
N GLN A 56 -12.83 -1.41 11.44
CA GLN A 56 -13.48 -0.32 12.18
C GLN A 56 -12.73 0.96 11.86
N GLY A 57 -13.30 1.73 10.92
CA GLY A 57 -12.60 2.76 10.16
C GLY A 57 -12.04 3.94 10.94
N ALA A 58 -12.19 3.97 12.27
CA ALA A 58 -11.74 5.09 13.11
C ALA A 58 -11.30 4.62 14.50
N TRP A 59 -10.45 3.58 14.56
CA TRP A 59 -9.96 2.99 15.80
C TRP A 59 -9.29 4.01 16.75
N TRP A 60 -8.69 5.09 16.24
CA TRP A 60 -8.06 6.15 17.04
C TRP A 60 -9.07 6.90 17.92
N LYS A 61 -10.37 6.88 17.59
CA LYS A 61 -11.43 7.50 18.41
C LYS A 61 -11.59 6.81 19.77
N ALA A 62 -11.15 5.56 19.91
CA ALA A 62 -11.09 4.86 21.18
C ALA A 62 -10.16 5.55 22.20
N LEU A 63 -9.20 6.35 21.74
CA LEU A 63 -8.33 7.16 22.59
C LEU A 63 -9.04 8.38 23.19
N GLN A 64 -10.25 8.71 22.75
CA GLN A 64 -11.09 9.81 23.28
C GLN A 64 -10.36 11.17 23.30
N GLN A 65 -9.64 11.47 22.23
CA GLN A 65 -8.85 12.70 22.06
C GLN A 65 -9.39 13.52 20.88
N PRO A 66 -10.29 14.51 21.09
CA PRO A 66 -10.90 15.25 19.98
C PRO A 66 -9.91 16.03 19.12
N ALA A 67 -8.77 16.42 19.68
CA ALA A 67 -7.69 17.05 18.90
C ALA A 67 -7.02 16.04 17.96
N LEU A 68 -6.77 14.82 18.43
CA LEU A 68 -6.25 13.72 17.61
C LEU A 68 -7.23 13.35 16.50
N ASP A 69 -8.52 13.23 16.81
CA ASP A 69 -9.54 12.90 15.82
C ASP A 69 -9.50 13.84 14.63
N ARG A 70 -9.48 15.17 14.92
CA ARG A 70 -9.36 16.20 13.88
C ARG A 70 -8.08 16.09 13.06
N LEU A 71 -6.94 15.82 13.70
CA LEU A 71 -5.66 15.69 13.01
C LEU A 71 -5.62 14.48 12.08
N VAL A 72 -6.16 13.33 12.54
CA VAL A 72 -6.24 12.13 11.70
C VAL A 72 -7.22 12.35 10.54
N GLU A 73 -8.40 12.90 10.79
CA GLU A 73 -9.37 13.21 9.73
C GLU A 73 -8.80 14.17 8.69
N GLN A 74 -8.09 15.22 9.13
CA GLN A 74 -7.39 16.16 8.25
C GLN A 74 -6.33 15.45 7.39
N ALA A 75 -5.50 14.59 7.99
CA ALA A 75 -4.51 13.82 7.28
C ALA A 75 -5.16 12.89 6.23
N LEU A 76 -6.20 12.16 6.63
CA LEU A 76 -6.92 11.23 5.74
C LEU A 76 -7.64 11.93 4.58
N GLN A 77 -7.97 13.20 4.70
CA GLN A 77 -8.60 13.98 3.62
C GLN A 77 -7.57 14.61 2.67
N ASN A 78 -6.43 15.06 3.18
CA ASN A 78 -5.57 15.98 2.45
C ASN A 78 -4.15 15.47 2.17
N HIS A 79 -3.73 14.34 2.77
CA HIS A 79 -2.34 13.89 2.63
C HIS A 79 -2.05 13.39 1.19
N PRO A 80 -0.97 13.86 0.54
CA PRO A 80 -0.65 13.54 -0.86
C PRO A 80 -0.52 12.03 -1.16
N SER A 81 -0.11 11.21 -0.18
CA SER A 81 0.00 9.75 -0.38
C SER A 81 -1.35 9.10 -0.72
N LEU A 82 -2.45 9.60 -0.14
CA LEU A 82 -3.79 9.08 -0.44
C LEU A 82 -4.30 9.57 -1.79
N THR A 83 -3.96 10.79 -2.19
CA THR A 83 -4.20 11.29 -3.55
C THR A 83 -3.45 10.43 -4.58
N LEU A 84 -2.20 10.07 -4.30
CA LEU A 84 -1.40 9.15 -5.13
C LEU A 84 -2.04 7.76 -5.20
N ALA A 85 -2.49 7.21 -4.07
CA ALA A 85 -3.17 5.91 -4.02
C ALA A 85 -4.45 5.92 -4.86
N GLN A 86 -5.26 6.98 -4.77
CA GLN A 86 -6.45 7.16 -5.60
C GLN A 86 -6.12 7.28 -7.10
N ALA A 87 -5.03 7.96 -7.45
CA ALA A 87 -4.56 8.04 -8.83
C ALA A 87 -4.15 6.65 -9.36
N ARG A 88 -3.49 5.84 -8.55
CA ARG A 88 -3.15 4.44 -8.90
C ARG A 88 -4.39 3.56 -9.10
N ILE A 89 -5.43 3.72 -8.29
CA ILE A 89 -6.70 3.02 -8.50
C ILE A 89 -7.32 3.42 -9.83
N ARG A 90 -7.35 4.73 -10.17
CA ARG A 90 -7.86 5.20 -11.46
C ARG A 90 -7.03 4.68 -12.62
N GLN A 91 -5.71 4.67 -12.50
CA GLN A 91 -4.78 4.12 -13.51
C GLN A 91 -5.05 2.62 -13.76
N ALA A 92 -5.16 1.83 -12.69
CA ALA A 92 -5.48 0.41 -12.79
C ALA A 92 -6.88 0.18 -13.41
N GLY A 93 -7.86 1.00 -13.04
CA GLY A 93 -9.19 0.98 -13.64
C GLY A 93 -9.20 1.34 -15.13
N ALA A 94 -8.43 2.34 -15.54
CA ALA A 94 -8.27 2.69 -16.96
C ALA A 94 -7.56 1.58 -17.75
N SER A 95 -6.56 0.93 -17.16
CA SER A 95 -5.89 -0.24 -17.77
C SER A 95 -6.84 -1.43 -17.93
N MET A 96 -7.72 -1.65 -16.96
CA MET A 96 -8.77 -2.67 -17.05
C MET A 96 -9.77 -2.33 -18.17
N ALA A 97 -10.26 -1.09 -18.23
CA ALA A 97 -11.18 -0.64 -19.26
C ALA A 97 -10.57 -0.71 -20.67
N LEU A 98 -9.27 -0.42 -20.81
CA LEU A 98 -8.55 -0.57 -22.08
C LEU A 98 -8.51 -2.04 -22.52
N THR A 99 -8.27 -2.97 -21.59
CA THR A 99 -8.27 -4.42 -21.86
C THR A 99 -9.68 -4.89 -22.26
N ASP A 100 -10.70 -4.42 -21.56
CA ASP A 100 -12.10 -4.73 -21.84
C ASP A 100 -12.53 -4.22 -23.22
N ALA A 101 -12.18 -2.97 -23.54
CA ALA A 101 -12.46 -2.36 -24.84
C ALA A 101 -11.78 -3.09 -26.00
N SER A 102 -10.66 -3.80 -25.76
CA SER A 102 -9.97 -4.59 -26.79
C SER A 102 -10.64 -5.93 -27.11
N ASP A 103 -11.61 -6.36 -26.31
CA ASP A 103 -12.38 -7.60 -26.53
C ASP A 103 -13.55 -7.40 -27.52
N GLY A 104 -13.98 -6.18 -27.72
CA GLY A 104 -15.08 -5.84 -28.63
C GLY A 104 -14.66 -5.57 -30.06
N PRO A 105 -15.66 -5.48 -30.99
CA PRO A 105 -15.40 -5.06 -32.34
C PRO A 105 -14.90 -3.62 -32.38
N GLN A 106 -13.88 -3.36 -33.20
CA GLN A 106 -13.31 -2.03 -33.42
C GLN A 106 -13.68 -1.55 -34.82
N LEU A 107 -14.14 -0.32 -34.94
CA LEU A 107 -14.56 0.28 -36.21
C LEU A 107 -13.78 1.56 -36.45
N ASP A 108 -13.03 1.58 -37.55
CA ASP A 108 -12.22 2.71 -37.96
C ASP A 108 -12.66 3.24 -39.31
N LEU A 109 -12.71 4.58 -39.48
CA LEU A 109 -12.84 5.24 -40.78
C LEU A 109 -11.43 5.56 -41.27
N GLN A 110 -11.09 5.06 -42.46
CA GLN A 110 -9.81 5.28 -43.09
C GLN A 110 -9.98 5.94 -44.44
N GLY A 111 -9.33 7.07 -44.67
CA GLY A 111 -9.19 7.73 -45.98
C GLY A 111 -7.76 7.59 -46.47
N ALA A 112 -7.57 7.19 -47.74
CA ALA A 112 -6.26 7.09 -48.33
C ALA A 112 -6.27 7.59 -49.80
N HIS A 113 -5.26 8.33 -50.18
CA HIS A 113 -4.94 8.67 -51.57
C HIS A 113 -3.53 8.10 -51.84
N GLN A 114 -3.45 7.21 -52.82
CA GLN A 114 -2.18 6.62 -53.25
C GLN A 114 -1.98 6.93 -54.74
N ARG A 115 -0.75 7.34 -55.11
CA ARG A 115 -0.34 7.48 -56.49
C ARG A 115 0.83 6.53 -56.75
N LEU A 116 0.57 5.51 -57.58
CA LEU A 116 1.47 4.38 -57.82
C LEU A 116 1.87 4.32 -59.27
N ARG A 117 3.13 3.95 -59.54
CA ARG A 117 3.57 3.54 -60.88
C ARG A 117 3.88 2.07 -60.85
N ASN A 118 3.20 1.27 -61.62
CA ASN A 118 3.51 -0.13 -61.76
C ASN A 118 4.70 -0.33 -62.70
N SER A 119 5.53 -1.33 -62.37
CA SER A 119 6.60 -1.75 -63.25
C SER A 119 6.07 -2.28 -64.59
N GLU A 120 6.76 -1.98 -65.68
CA GLU A 120 6.44 -2.55 -66.98
C GLU A 120 6.66 -4.08 -67.00
N TYR A 121 7.55 -4.59 -66.17
CA TYR A 121 7.89 -6.01 -66.02
C TYR A 121 7.15 -6.69 -64.86
N GLY A 122 6.10 -6.05 -64.31
CA GLY A 122 5.31 -6.57 -63.23
C GLY A 122 4.20 -7.52 -63.71
N LEU A 123 3.38 -8.02 -62.72
CA LEU A 123 2.29 -8.94 -63.00
C LEU A 123 1.04 -8.29 -63.60
N LEU A 124 0.99 -6.97 -63.65
CA LEU A 124 -0.18 -6.26 -64.19
C LEU A 124 -0.05 -6.02 -65.69
N PRO A 125 -1.08 -6.34 -66.49
CA PRO A 125 -1.02 -6.09 -67.95
C PRO A 125 -1.25 -4.63 -68.30
N PRO A 126 -0.95 -4.20 -69.56
CA PRO A 126 -1.40 -2.92 -70.08
C PRO A 126 -2.93 -2.77 -69.92
N PRO A 127 -3.44 -1.56 -69.62
CA PRO A 127 -2.76 -0.27 -69.59
C PRO A 127 -2.17 0.12 -68.22
N LEU A 128 -2.14 -0.76 -67.21
CA LEU A 128 -1.60 -0.45 -65.90
C LEU A 128 -0.09 -0.63 -65.80
N ALA A 129 0.50 -1.47 -66.59
CA ALA A 129 1.96 -1.67 -66.68
C ALA A 129 2.66 -0.39 -67.17
N GLY A 130 3.70 0.05 -66.48
CA GLY A 130 4.50 1.22 -66.81
C GLY A 130 3.88 2.58 -66.56
N ASN A 131 2.60 2.65 -66.25
CA ASN A 131 1.84 3.86 -66.08
C ASN A 131 1.61 4.23 -64.61
N TRP A 132 1.37 5.54 -64.37
CA TRP A 132 0.90 6.09 -63.12
C TRP A 132 -0.62 5.93 -63.02
N PHE A 133 -1.10 5.44 -61.88
CA PHE A 133 -2.49 5.48 -61.53
C PHE A 133 -2.67 5.98 -60.10
N SER A 134 -3.83 6.56 -59.82
CA SER A 134 -4.22 6.98 -58.50
C SER A 134 -5.26 6.00 -57.95
N LEU A 135 -5.20 5.79 -56.62
CA LEU A 135 -6.19 5.03 -55.88
C LEU A 135 -6.68 5.91 -54.74
N ASN A 136 -7.95 6.28 -54.78
CA ASN A 136 -8.64 7.02 -53.73
C ASN A 136 -9.54 6.04 -53.00
N GLN A 137 -9.44 6.00 -51.68
CA GLN A 137 -10.21 5.08 -50.84
C GLN A 137 -10.77 5.83 -49.64
N LEU A 138 -12.03 5.56 -49.31
CA LEU A 138 -12.66 5.94 -48.05
C LEU A 138 -13.43 4.71 -47.56
N SER A 139 -12.98 4.13 -46.44
CA SER A 139 -13.51 2.85 -45.96
C SER A 139 -13.74 2.85 -44.46
N LEU A 140 -14.84 2.21 -44.04
CA LEU A 140 -15.06 1.74 -42.68
C LEU A 140 -14.47 0.33 -42.55
N ASN A 141 -13.58 0.16 -41.58
CA ASN A 141 -12.91 -1.12 -41.32
C ASN A 141 -13.34 -1.61 -39.96
N LEU A 142 -13.98 -2.76 -39.92
CA LEU A 142 -14.30 -3.50 -38.69
C LEU A 142 -13.23 -4.54 -38.46
N GLY A 143 -12.66 -4.54 -37.27
CA GLY A 143 -11.76 -5.59 -36.78
C GLY A 143 -12.29 -6.16 -35.47
N TRP A 144 -12.41 -7.46 -35.38
CA TRP A 144 -12.82 -8.12 -34.14
C TRP A 144 -12.03 -9.40 -33.95
N ARG A 145 -11.36 -9.52 -32.77
CA ARG A 145 -10.68 -10.73 -32.34
C ARG A 145 -11.63 -11.56 -31.48
N LEU A 146 -11.86 -12.77 -31.83
CA LEU A 146 -12.78 -13.67 -31.13
C LEU A 146 -12.02 -14.48 -30.08
N ASP A 147 -12.33 -14.27 -28.80
CA ASP A 147 -11.64 -14.91 -27.68
C ASP A 147 -12.14 -16.33 -27.39
N PHE A 148 -11.87 -17.30 -28.28
CA PHE A 148 -12.25 -18.69 -28.10
C PHE A 148 -11.47 -19.39 -26.97
N TRP A 149 -10.19 -19.02 -26.81
CA TRP A 149 -9.28 -19.68 -25.88
C TRP A 149 -9.12 -18.95 -24.54
N GLY A 150 -9.81 -17.87 -24.35
CA GLY A 150 -9.85 -17.13 -23.11
C GLY A 150 -8.64 -16.25 -22.82
N LYS A 151 -7.87 -15.85 -23.85
CA LYS A 151 -6.73 -14.95 -23.71
C LYS A 151 -7.16 -13.60 -23.16
N THR A 152 -8.12 -12.94 -23.81
CA THR A 152 -8.61 -11.60 -23.40
C THR A 152 -9.32 -11.68 -22.05
N ARG A 153 -10.13 -12.73 -21.83
CA ARG A 153 -10.76 -12.97 -20.52
C ARG A 153 -9.73 -13.15 -19.41
N ALA A 154 -8.61 -13.84 -19.65
CA ALA A 154 -7.54 -13.99 -18.67
C ALA A 154 -6.81 -12.67 -18.42
N LEU A 155 -6.54 -11.86 -19.44
CA LEU A 155 -5.96 -10.52 -19.32
C LEU A 155 -6.88 -9.59 -18.54
N LEU A 156 -8.19 -9.62 -18.80
CA LEU A 156 -9.19 -8.83 -18.07
C LEU A 156 -9.26 -9.27 -16.59
N ALA A 157 -9.23 -10.56 -16.30
CA ALA A 157 -9.17 -11.08 -14.94
C ALA A 157 -7.89 -10.62 -14.21
N ALA A 158 -6.74 -10.59 -14.91
CA ALA A 158 -5.50 -10.06 -14.37
C ALA A 158 -5.59 -8.56 -14.07
N ALA A 159 -6.15 -7.77 -14.98
CA ALA A 159 -6.34 -6.33 -14.81
C ALA A 159 -7.28 -6.00 -13.64
N ASN A 160 -8.41 -6.71 -13.53
CA ASN A 160 -9.34 -6.59 -12.41
C ASN A 160 -8.67 -6.92 -11.08
N SER A 161 -7.88 -7.99 -11.02
CA SER A 161 -7.13 -8.36 -9.81
C SER A 161 -6.09 -7.31 -9.43
N ARG A 162 -5.41 -6.67 -10.40
CA ARG A 162 -4.49 -5.56 -10.16
C ARG A 162 -5.20 -4.32 -9.63
N GLN A 163 -6.39 -4.00 -10.16
CA GLN A 163 -7.20 -2.88 -9.65
C GLN A 163 -7.63 -3.15 -8.20
N ASN A 164 -8.03 -4.39 -7.87
CA ASN A 164 -8.36 -4.77 -6.51
C ASN A 164 -7.16 -4.65 -5.58
N ALA A 165 -5.96 -5.07 -6.01
CA ALA A 165 -4.72 -4.88 -5.24
C ALA A 165 -4.47 -3.39 -4.94
N ALA A 166 -4.63 -2.51 -5.93
CA ALA A 166 -4.45 -1.06 -5.75
C ALA A 166 -5.45 -0.45 -4.75
N ARG A 167 -6.69 -0.95 -4.69
CA ARG A 167 -7.69 -0.54 -3.69
C ARG A 167 -7.28 -0.94 -2.28
N LEU A 168 -6.84 -2.18 -2.11
CA LEU A 168 -6.38 -2.70 -0.81
C LEU A 168 -5.10 -1.99 -0.33
N GLU A 169 -4.18 -1.66 -1.22
CA GLU A 169 -2.99 -0.85 -0.90
C GLU A 169 -3.35 0.57 -0.45
N ALA A 170 -4.43 1.14 -1.01
CA ALA A 170 -4.93 2.43 -0.56
C ALA A 170 -5.53 2.35 0.86
N GLU A 171 -6.21 1.26 1.19
CA GLU A 171 -6.71 1.00 2.55
C GLU A 171 -5.56 0.82 3.55
N ASP A 172 -4.51 0.08 3.20
CA ASP A 172 -3.32 -0.06 4.02
C ASP A 172 -2.63 1.31 4.25
N SER A 173 -2.51 2.12 3.21
CA SER A 173 -1.96 3.47 3.29
C SER A 173 -2.75 4.37 4.24
N ARG A 174 -4.09 4.25 4.29
CA ARG A 174 -4.94 4.97 5.24
C ARG A 174 -4.68 4.54 6.69
N ASN A 175 -4.58 3.23 6.94
CA ASN A 175 -4.28 2.68 8.26
C ASN A 175 -2.90 3.10 8.75
N TRP A 176 -1.90 3.05 7.87
CA TRP A 176 -0.56 3.52 8.16
C TRP A 176 -0.55 5.01 8.54
N LEU A 177 -1.23 5.85 7.75
CA LEU A 177 -1.27 7.30 7.98
C LEU A 177 -1.95 7.63 9.32
N ALA A 178 -3.09 7.00 9.63
CA ALA A 178 -3.77 7.18 10.90
C ALA A 178 -2.88 6.78 12.09
N SER A 179 -2.16 5.66 11.97
CA SER A 179 -1.22 5.21 12.99
C SER A 179 -0.03 6.16 13.16
N ALA A 180 0.54 6.66 12.05
CA ALA A 180 1.65 7.60 12.08
C ALA A 180 1.26 8.93 12.76
N VAL A 181 0.10 9.49 12.42
CA VAL A 181 -0.42 10.71 13.06
C VAL A 181 -0.64 10.48 14.55
N THR A 182 -1.24 9.35 14.93
CA THR A 182 -1.51 9.00 16.34
C THR A 182 -0.19 8.91 17.13
N ALA A 183 0.80 8.18 16.60
CA ALA A 183 2.09 8.01 17.28
C ALA A 183 2.80 9.37 17.48
N GLN A 184 2.81 10.23 16.46
CA GLN A 184 3.44 11.55 16.56
C GLN A 184 2.66 12.50 17.47
N TYR A 185 1.33 12.43 17.52
CA TYR A 185 0.52 13.19 18.46
C TYR A 185 0.82 12.82 19.92
N LEU A 186 0.88 11.51 20.21
CA LEU A 186 1.21 11.01 21.54
C LEU A 186 2.63 11.45 21.96
N ASP A 187 3.60 11.38 21.04
CA ASP A 187 4.97 11.83 21.30
C ASP A 187 5.05 13.32 21.55
N TYR A 188 4.32 14.12 20.78
CA TYR A 188 4.24 15.57 20.96
C TYR A 188 3.64 15.96 22.32
N MET A 189 2.53 15.32 22.72
CA MET A 189 1.91 15.58 24.03
C MET A 189 2.81 15.12 25.18
N ALA A 190 3.45 13.96 25.08
CA ALA A 190 4.39 13.46 26.08
C ALA A 190 5.59 14.39 26.24
N ALA A 191 6.18 14.88 25.14
CA ALA A 191 7.30 15.82 25.18
C ALA A 191 6.91 17.15 25.83
N ARG A 192 5.70 17.65 25.58
CA ARG A 192 5.16 18.85 26.25
C ARG A 192 4.99 18.66 27.75
N HIS A 193 4.44 17.51 28.18
CA HIS A 193 4.34 17.17 29.60
C HIS A 193 5.72 17.03 30.26
N SER A 194 6.66 16.36 29.61
CA SER A 194 8.03 16.25 30.09
C SER A 194 8.68 17.63 30.26
N LEU A 195 8.50 18.54 29.30
CA LEU A 195 9.04 19.87 29.38
C LEU A 195 8.47 20.65 30.59
N GLN A 196 7.16 20.54 30.87
CA GLN A 196 6.55 21.16 32.05
C GLN A 196 7.14 20.64 33.38
N LEU A 197 7.38 19.31 33.45
CA LEU A 197 8.00 18.68 34.63
C LEU A 197 9.44 19.17 34.81
N LEU A 198 10.23 19.25 33.74
CA LEU A 198 11.60 19.77 33.76
C LEU A 198 11.65 21.27 34.16
N GLN A 199 10.69 22.10 33.73
CA GLN A 199 10.56 23.50 34.16
C GLN A 199 10.29 23.60 35.68
N ARG A 200 9.48 22.70 36.23
CA ARG A 200 9.26 22.65 37.68
C ARG A 200 10.55 22.23 38.45
N ASP A 201 11.29 21.27 37.92
CA ASP A 201 12.58 20.86 38.47
C ASP A 201 13.60 22.00 38.41
N GLN A 202 13.60 22.78 37.33
CA GLN A 202 14.44 23.99 37.18
C GLN A 202 14.16 25.04 38.29
N ALA A 203 12.87 25.26 38.62
CA ALA A 203 12.51 26.19 39.70
C ALA A 203 12.97 25.69 41.07
N LEU A 204 12.89 24.38 41.33
CA LEU A 204 13.39 23.76 42.58
C LEU A 204 14.92 23.90 42.67
N LEU A 205 15.66 23.59 41.61
CA LEU A 205 17.12 23.76 41.57
C LEU A 205 17.55 25.21 41.72
N ALA A 206 16.80 26.18 41.18
CA ALA A 206 17.09 27.59 41.40
C ALA A 206 16.95 27.98 42.89
N SER A 207 15.93 27.45 43.59
CA SER A 207 15.75 27.63 45.02
C SER A 207 16.86 26.96 45.81
N GLU A 208 17.27 25.78 45.45
CA GLU A 208 18.37 25.03 46.08
C GLU A 208 19.71 25.79 45.93
N LEU A 209 20.01 26.30 44.74
CA LEU A 209 21.21 27.09 44.48
C LEU A 209 21.25 28.36 45.36
N LYS A 210 20.10 29.06 45.51
CA LYS A 210 19.99 30.23 46.39
C LYS A 210 20.32 29.86 47.84
N GLN A 211 19.81 28.73 48.33
CA GLN A 211 20.10 28.27 49.68
C GLN A 211 21.58 27.88 49.84
N ALA A 212 22.16 27.11 48.92
CA ALA A 212 23.55 26.70 48.93
C ALA A 212 24.49 27.91 48.96
N ARG A 213 24.23 28.92 48.10
CA ARG A 213 25.00 30.18 48.10
C ARG A 213 24.90 30.94 49.43
N GLY A 214 23.72 30.98 50.05
CA GLY A 214 23.52 31.57 51.37
C GLY A 214 24.36 30.89 52.45
N LEU A 215 24.41 29.56 52.46
CA LEU A 215 25.23 28.78 53.40
C LEU A 215 26.72 28.99 53.17
N VAL A 216 27.17 29.07 51.92
CA VAL A 216 28.56 29.36 51.56
C VAL A 216 28.94 30.78 52.03
N ALA A 217 28.09 31.78 51.73
CA ALA A 217 28.32 33.18 52.14
C ALA A 217 28.38 33.37 53.66
N SER A 218 27.67 32.51 54.43
CA SER A 218 27.67 32.46 55.89
C SER A 218 28.81 31.63 56.46
N GLY A 219 29.69 31.06 55.65
CA GLY A 219 30.78 30.18 56.06
C GLY A 219 30.35 28.81 56.64
N ILE A 220 29.09 28.44 56.46
CA ILE A 220 28.51 27.16 56.97
C ILE A 220 28.78 25.99 56.01
N ALA A 221 28.91 26.27 54.70
CA ALA A 221 29.18 25.24 53.68
C ALA A 221 30.41 25.62 52.82
N SER A 222 31.06 24.62 52.24
CA SER A 222 32.14 24.84 51.26
C SER A 222 31.57 25.34 49.91
N PRO A 223 32.37 26.03 49.09
CA PRO A 223 31.98 26.40 47.72
C PRO A 223 31.47 25.25 46.88
N ASP A 224 31.99 24.05 47.11
CA ASP A 224 31.56 22.81 46.38
C ASP A 224 30.06 22.57 46.50
N ALA A 225 29.41 23.00 47.57
CA ALA A 225 27.98 22.88 47.76
C ALA A 225 27.17 23.67 46.67
N SER A 226 27.60 24.87 46.32
CA SER A 226 27.00 25.64 45.27
C SER A 226 27.35 25.10 43.87
N ASP A 227 28.59 24.64 43.69
CA ASP A 227 29.09 24.12 42.41
C ASP A 227 28.41 22.81 42.01
N SER A 228 28.09 21.95 43.02
CA SER A 228 27.31 20.76 42.76
C SER A 228 25.92 21.04 42.20
N VAL A 229 25.20 22.03 42.74
CA VAL A 229 23.88 22.42 42.25
C VAL A 229 23.98 23.09 40.88
N LEU A 230 25.02 23.90 40.64
CA LEU A 230 25.26 24.48 39.31
C LEU A 230 25.47 23.43 38.24
N ARG A 231 26.23 22.37 38.53
CA ARG A 231 26.42 21.23 37.61
C ARG A 231 25.09 20.54 37.33
N GLU A 232 24.24 20.36 38.33
CA GLU A 232 22.91 19.76 38.13
C GLU A 232 22.01 20.63 37.27
N GLN A 233 22.06 21.98 37.43
CA GLN A 233 21.36 22.91 36.56
C GLN A 233 21.81 22.79 35.09
N GLN A 234 23.13 22.67 34.87
CA GLN A 234 23.66 22.47 33.50
C GLN A 234 23.18 21.16 32.88
N GLN A 235 23.16 20.05 33.66
CA GLN A 235 22.63 18.78 33.23
C GLN A 235 21.13 18.88 32.92
N LEU A 236 20.36 19.57 33.74
CA LEU A 236 18.93 19.82 33.51
C LEU A 236 18.71 20.63 32.23
N ALA A 237 19.50 21.69 32.00
CA ALA A 237 19.42 22.48 30.77
C ALA A 237 19.64 21.60 29.50
N THR A 238 20.60 20.68 29.56
CA THR A 238 20.82 19.71 28.47
C THR A 238 19.59 18.83 28.23
N ARG A 239 18.96 18.30 29.28
CA ARG A 239 17.72 17.52 29.19
C ARG A 239 16.56 18.34 28.63
N MET A 240 16.43 19.57 29.03
CA MET A 240 15.40 20.50 28.53
C MET A 240 15.59 20.76 27.03
N ALA A 241 16.83 21.04 26.59
CA ALA A 241 17.14 21.24 25.17
C ALA A 241 16.81 19.97 24.32
N ALA A 242 17.16 18.79 24.81
CA ALA A 242 16.81 17.52 24.15
C ALA A 242 15.28 17.32 24.04
N THR A 243 14.54 17.63 25.12
CA THR A 243 13.07 17.54 25.15
C THR A 243 12.41 18.55 24.21
N GLN A 244 12.92 19.78 24.16
CA GLN A 244 12.46 20.79 23.19
C GLN A 244 12.71 20.35 21.74
N THR A 245 13.86 19.74 21.47
CA THR A 245 14.17 19.18 20.14
C THR A 245 13.21 18.04 19.79
N ARG A 246 12.93 17.12 20.72
CA ARG A 246 11.93 16.04 20.53
C ARG A 246 10.55 16.62 20.24
N MET A 247 10.11 17.58 21.03
CA MET A 247 8.83 18.27 20.83
C MET A 247 8.73 18.94 19.45
N ALA A 248 9.78 19.63 19.01
CA ALA A 248 9.83 20.26 17.69
C ALA A 248 9.77 19.22 16.57
N ARG A 249 10.54 18.13 16.69
CA ARG A 249 10.52 17.02 15.70
C ARG A 249 9.14 16.38 15.58
N ALA A 250 8.49 16.07 16.69
CA ALA A 250 7.14 15.48 16.68
C ALA A 250 6.13 16.44 16.03
N ARG A 251 6.23 17.75 16.30
CA ARG A 251 5.39 18.78 15.69
C ARG A 251 5.65 18.90 14.18
N HIS A 252 6.90 18.94 13.74
CA HIS A 252 7.25 18.95 12.32
C HIS A 252 6.74 17.69 11.59
N ALA A 253 6.84 16.53 12.23
CA ALA A 253 6.27 15.29 11.68
C ALA A 253 4.75 15.35 11.56
N LEU A 254 4.06 15.89 12.58
CA LEU A 254 2.62 16.16 12.51
C LEU A 254 2.27 17.12 11.38
N ALA A 255 3.04 18.21 11.20
CA ALA A 255 2.84 19.17 10.11
C ALA A 255 2.92 18.48 8.74
N ALA A 256 3.92 17.63 8.54
CA ALA A 256 4.09 16.86 7.32
C ALA A 256 2.94 15.87 7.09
N LEU A 257 2.52 15.13 8.14
CA LEU A 257 1.48 14.11 8.05
C LEU A 257 0.07 14.71 7.87
N THR A 258 -0.21 15.86 8.49
CA THR A 258 -1.53 16.50 8.45
C THR A 258 -1.66 17.57 7.37
N THR A 259 -0.54 17.99 6.77
CA THR A 259 -0.46 19.13 5.85
C THR A 259 -0.87 20.47 6.48
N LEU A 260 -0.85 20.54 7.81
CA LEU A 260 -1.19 21.76 8.55
C LEU A 260 0.07 22.62 8.78
N PRO A 261 -0.07 23.96 8.81
CA PRO A 261 1.01 24.86 9.18
C PRO A 261 1.52 24.58 10.61
N ASP A 262 2.83 24.68 10.82
CA ASP A 262 3.48 24.46 12.11
C ASP A 262 2.90 25.33 13.25
N ALA A 263 2.57 26.58 12.95
CA ALA A 263 1.96 27.52 13.91
C ALA A 263 0.61 27.02 14.46
N GLN A 264 -0.19 26.34 13.63
CA GLN A 264 -1.48 25.80 14.03
C GLN A 264 -1.31 24.61 14.99
N LEU A 265 -0.29 23.78 14.77
CA LEU A 265 0.04 22.67 15.65
C LEU A 265 0.67 23.16 16.98
N ALA A 266 1.42 24.26 16.95
CA ALA A 266 1.97 24.89 18.15
C ALA A 266 0.87 25.40 19.10
N SER A 267 -0.28 25.81 18.54
CA SER A 267 -1.43 26.33 19.31
C SER A 267 -2.34 25.23 19.89
N LEU A 268 -2.05 23.95 19.63
CA LEU A 268 -2.85 22.85 20.19
C LEU A 268 -2.86 22.91 21.72
N PRO A 269 -4.02 22.75 22.38
CA PRO A 269 -4.07 22.69 23.83
C PRO A 269 -3.27 21.49 24.35
N LEU A 270 -2.60 21.66 25.48
CA LEU A 270 -1.96 20.52 26.14
C LEU A 270 -3.06 19.66 26.77
N GLN A 271 -3.13 18.42 26.35
CA GLN A 271 -4.08 17.43 26.85
C GLN A 271 -3.34 16.32 27.61
N ALA A 272 -3.98 15.77 28.63
CA ALA A 272 -3.45 14.59 29.30
C ALA A 272 -3.38 13.40 28.31
N LEU A 273 -2.38 12.56 28.48
CA LEU A 273 -2.29 11.33 27.71
C LEU A 273 -3.52 10.45 28.00
N PRO A 274 -4.09 9.81 26.96
CA PRO A 274 -5.30 9.01 27.12
C PRO A 274 -5.10 7.82 28.06
N GLN A 275 -6.06 7.57 28.92
CA GLN A 275 -6.10 6.38 29.78
C GLN A 275 -6.77 5.24 29.02
N TRP A 276 -6.05 4.61 28.11
CA TRP A 276 -6.57 3.56 27.28
C TRP A 276 -5.74 2.28 27.42
N GLN A 277 -6.41 1.15 27.47
CA GLN A 277 -5.79 -0.18 27.57
C GLN A 277 -6.40 -1.10 26.53
N LEU A 278 -5.54 -1.73 25.72
CA LEU A 278 -5.93 -2.78 24.80
C LEU A 278 -5.87 -4.13 25.53
N ASP A 279 -6.98 -4.87 25.56
CA ASP A 279 -6.96 -6.25 26.06
C ASP A 279 -6.41 -7.19 24.98
N THR A 280 -5.18 -7.61 25.18
CA THR A 280 -4.47 -8.49 24.23
C THR A 280 -5.02 -9.93 24.23
N ARG A 281 -5.80 -10.34 25.23
CA ARG A 281 -6.38 -11.70 25.35
C ARG A 281 -7.54 -11.92 24.41
N THR A 282 -8.19 -10.86 23.97
CA THR A 282 -9.33 -10.88 23.06
C THR A 282 -8.93 -10.83 21.58
N LEU A 283 -7.63 -10.65 21.31
CA LEU A 283 -7.12 -10.52 19.95
C LEU A 283 -7.08 -11.88 19.25
N SER A 284 -7.71 -11.96 18.08
CA SER A 284 -7.69 -13.15 17.25
C SER A 284 -6.60 -13.03 16.17
N THR A 285 -5.79 -14.06 16.03
CA THR A 285 -4.82 -14.18 14.92
C THR A 285 -5.51 -14.21 13.55
N ARG A 286 -6.81 -14.58 13.49
CA ARG A 286 -7.63 -14.59 12.27
C ARG A 286 -7.70 -13.22 11.58
N VAL A 287 -7.58 -12.14 12.34
CA VAL A 287 -7.60 -10.77 11.82
C VAL A 287 -6.40 -10.50 10.88
N LEU A 288 -5.28 -11.18 11.09
CA LEU A 288 -4.10 -11.01 10.23
C LEU A 288 -4.38 -11.38 8.77
N ALA A 289 -5.17 -12.44 8.54
CA ALA A 289 -5.54 -12.83 7.18
C ALA A 289 -6.43 -11.80 6.45
N GLN A 290 -7.01 -10.85 7.18
CA GLN A 290 -7.85 -9.75 6.66
C GLN A 290 -7.06 -8.44 6.46
N ARG A 291 -5.77 -8.43 6.73
CA ARG A 291 -4.93 -7.25 6.51
C ARG A 291 -4.95 -6.85 5.04
N PRO A 292 -5.15 -5.55 4.75
CA PRO A 292 -5.22 -5.07 3.36
C PRO A 292 -3.95 -5.34 2.56
N ASP A 293 -2.77 -5.28 3.18
CA ASP A 293 -1.49 -5.60 2.53
C ASP A 293 -1.39 -7.08 2.12
N ILE A 294 -1.84 -8.03 2.96
CA ILE A 294 -1.89 -9.46 2.65
C ILE A 294 -2.90 -9.72 1.52
N LEU A 295 -4.09 -9.13 1.63
CA LEU A 295 -5.13 -9.27 0.60
C LEU A 295 -4.70 -8.66 -0.74
N ALA A 296 -3.93 -7.56 -0.73
CA ALA A 296 -3.35 -6.97 -1.92
C ALA A 296 -2.36 -7.91 -2.60
N GLN A 297 -1.49 -8.57 -1.81
CA GLN A 297 -0.57 -9.58 -2.37
C GLN A 297 -1.29 -10.80 -2.91
N GLN A 298 -2.36 -11.28 -2.25
CA GLN A 298 -3.21 -12.35 -2.81
C GLN A 298 -3.84 -11.93 -4.15
N ALA A 299 -4.29 -10.69 -4.27
CA ALA A 299 -4.82 -10.17 -5.53
C ALA A 299 -3.73 -10.10 -6.62
N ARG A 300 -2.48 -9.78 -6.27
CA ARG A 300 -1.33 -9.82 -7.19
C ARG A 300 -1.01 -11.24 -7.65
N VAL A 301 -1.05 -12.22 -6.74
CA VAL A 301 -0.89 -13.65 -7.10
C VAL A 301 -1.98 -14.09 -8.08
N LYS A 302 -3.24 -13.72 -7.83
CA LYS A 302 -4.36 -14.00 -8.76
C LYS A 302 -4.15 -13.33 -10.12
N ALA A 303 -3.64 -12.09 -10.15
CA ALA A 303 -3.31 -11.39 -11.39
C ALA A 303 -2.22 -12.11 -12.18
N ALA A 304 -1.15 -12.55 -11.51
CA ALA A 304 -0.05 -13.28 -12.14
C ALA A 304 -0.50 -14.67 -12.64
N ALA A 305 -1.33 -15.40 -11.88
CA ALA A 305 -1.92 -16.66 -12.31
C ALA A 305 -2.76 -16.49 -13.59
N SER A 306 -3.50 -15.39 -13.70
CA SER A 306 -4.25 -15.05 -14.91
C SER A 306 -3.32 -14.69 -16.07
N GLY A 307 -2.17 -14.05 -15.80
CA GLY A 307 -1.12 -13.80 -16.80
C GLY A 307 -0.55 -15.09 -17.40
N VAL A 308 -0.30 -16.11 -16.56
CA VAL A 308 0.13 -17.44 -17.02
C VAL A 308 -0.94 -18.07 -17.93
N LYS A 309 -2.23 -17.96 -17.57
CA LYS A 309 -3.34 -18.46 -18.41
C LYS A 309 -3.38 -17.74 -19.76
N ALA A 310 -3.18 -16.42 -19.78
CA ALA A 310 -3.14 -15.64 -21.01
C ALA A 310 -1.97 -16.06 -21.91
N ALA A 311 -0.77 -16.28 -21.34
CA ALA A 311 0.40 -16.76 -22.08
C ALA A 311 0.19 -18.18 -22.65
N LYS A 312 -0.45 -19.08 -21.90
CA LYS A 312 -0.84 -20.42 -22.42
C LYS A 312 -1.83 -20.32 -23.58
N ALA A 313 -2.73 -19.32 -23.56
CA ALA A 313 -3.69 -19.12 -24.64
C ALA A 313 -3.02 -18.66 -25.95
N GLU A 314 -1.80 -18.10 -25.90
CA GLU A 314 -1.05 -17.67 -27.10
C GLU A 314 -0.53 -18.83 -27.97
N PHE A 315 -0.51 -20.06 -27.46
CA PHE A 315 -0.17 -21.25 -28.24
C PHE A 315 -1.31 -21.72 -29.14
N TYR A 316 -2.52 -21.23 -28.95
CA TYR A 316 -3.70 -21.61 -29.72
C TYR A 316 -3.92 -20.67 -30.91
N PRO A 317 -4.71 -21.11 -31.94
CA PRO A 317 -5.00 -20.30 -33.10
C PRO A 317 -5.71 -18.96 -32.71
N ASP A 318 -5.26 -17.85 -33.26
CA ASP A 318 -5.96 -16.55 -33.16
C ASP A 318 -7.01 -16.45 -34.28
N VAL A 319 -8.25 -16.19 -33.91
CA VAL A 319 -9.39 -16.08 -34.85
C VAL A 319 -9.85 -14.64 -34.90
N THR A 320 -9.81 -14.06 -36.10
CA THR A 320 -10.20 -12.67 -36.33
C THR A 320 -11.32 -12.58 -37.36
N LEU A 321 -12.21 -11.64 -37.19
CA LEU A 321 -13.21 -11.25 -38.17
C LEU A 321 -12.93 -9.84 -38.63
N GLY A 322 -12.55 -9.68 -39.90
CA GLY A 322 -12.45 -8.40 -40.57
C GLY A 322 -13.66 -8.15 -41.43
N ALA A 323 -14.14 -6.91 -41.48
CA ALA A 323 -15.08 -6.47 -42.50
C ALA A 323 -14.71 -5.08 -42.95
N MET A 324 -14.90 -4.79 -44.24
CA MET A 324 -14.68 -3.48 -44.83
C MET A 324 -15.86 -3.13 -45.71
N ALA A 325 -16.31 -1.88 -45.59
CA ALA A 325 -17.27 -1.29 -46.50
C ALA A 325 -16.84 0.14 -46.80
N GLY A 326 -16.79 0.51 -48.08
CA GLY A 326 -16.27 1.83 -48.42
C GLY A 326 -16.39 2.16 -49.90
N LEU A 327 -15.75 3.24 -50.29
CA LEU A 327 -15.69 3.76 -51.66
C LEU A 327 -14.24 3.67 -52.15
N GLN A 328 -14.06 3.23 -53.38
CA GLN A 328 -12.74 3.11 -54.00
C GLN A 328 -12.83 3.51 -55.47
N ALA A 329 -11.99 4.49 -55.91
CA ALA A 329 -11.98 4.95 -57.28
C ALA A 329 -10.58 5.41 -57.71
N GLN A 330 -10.30 5.36 -59.01
CA GLN A 330 -9.07 5.89 -59.59
C GLN A 330 -9.06 7.42 -59.64
N ASN A 331 -10.17 8.04 -59.97
CA ASN A 331 -10.31 9.48 -59.95
C ASN A 331 -11.10 9.93 -58.73
N LEU A 332 -10.71 11.04 -58.15
CA LEU A 332 -11.38 11.59 -56.96
C LEU A 332 -12.85 11.98 -57.28
N SER A 333 -13.12 12.41 -58.52
CA SER A 333 -14.47 12.72 -59.00
C SER A 333 -15.45 11.55 -58.94
N ASP A 334 -14.91 10.35 -59.09
CA ASP A 334 -15.71 9.11 -59.19
C ASP A 334 -15.92 8.44 -57.84
N LEU A 335 -15.19 8.93 -56.79
CA LEU A 335 -15.19 8.31 -55.48
C LEU A 335 -16.58 8.21 -54.83
N PHE A 336 -17.44 9.23 -55.06
CA PHE A 336 -18.78 9.26 -54.49
C PHE A 336 -19.86 8.75 -55.46
N SER A 337 -19.47 8.08 -56.53
CA SER A 337 -20.39 7.40 -57.44
C SER A 337 -20.85 6.04 -56.88
N ALA A 338 -22.02 5.56 -57.30
CA ALA A 338 -22.53 4.26 -56.89
C ALA A 338 -21.61 3.09 -57.32
N GLY A 339 -20.85 3.28 -58.41
CA GLY A 339 -19.90 2.31 -58.91
C GLY A 339 -18.59 2.19 -58.07
N ALA A 340 -18.35 3.12 -57.16
CA ALA A 340 -17.18 3.13 -56.31
C ALA A 340 -17.33 2.21 -55.04
N LEU A 341 -18.51 1.68 -54.78
CA LEU A 341 -18.78 0.84 -53.58
C LEU A 341 -17.94 -0.41 -53.62
N ALA A 342 -17.16 -0.63 -52.54
CA ALA A 342 -16.37 -1.82 -52.31
C ALA A 342 -16.70 -2.36 -50.91
N SER A 343 -16.84 -3.68 -50.78
CA SER A 343 -17.06 -4.32 -49.50
C SER A 343 -16.36 -5.69 -49.45
N ALA A 344 -15.93 -6.06 -48.26
CA ALA A 344 -15.30 -7.38 -48.02
C ALA A 344 -15.60 -7.84 -46.58
N ILE A 345 -15.76 -9.15 -46.41
CA ILE A 345 -15.78 -9.82 -45.11
C ILE A 345 -14.63 -10.84 -45.12
N THR A 346 -13.73 -10.74 -44.17
CA THR A 346 -12.47 -11.50 -44.15
C THR A 346 -12.32 -12.19 -42.79
N PRO A 347 -12.92 -13.40 -42.61
CA PRO A 347 -12.56 -14.24 -41.48
C PRO A 347 -11.11 -14.68 -41.63
N GLY A 348 -10.33 -14.63 -40.57
CA GLY A 348 -8.92 -15.01 -40.53
C GLY A 348 -8.64 -15.97 -39.38
N ILE A 349 -7.78 -16.94 -39.62
CA ILE A 349 -7.23 -17.85 -38.62
C ILE A 349 -5.69 -17.79 -38.72
N THR A 350 -5.00 -17.52 -37.61
CA THR A 350 -3.54 -17.48 -37.56
C THR A 350 -3.04 -18.42 -36.46
N LEU A 351 -2.24 -19.43 -36.86
CA LEU A 351 -1.62 -20.38 -35.95
C LEU A 351 -0.09 -20.21 -35.99
N PRO A 352 0.57 -19.93 -34.84
CA PRO A 352 2.03 -19.83 -34.80
C PRO A 352 2.68 -21.21 -34.86
N LEU A 353 3.31 -21.59 -35.98
CA LEU A 353 3.93 -22.92 -36.18
C LEU A 353 5.39 -22.97 -35.76
N PHE A 354 6.17 -21.91 -36.05
CA PHE A 354 7.62 -21.86 -35.79
C PHE A 354 8.01 -20.79 -34.76
N HIS A 355 7.09 -20.41 -33.86
CA HIS A 355 7.32 -19.40 -32.82
C HIS A 355 7.49 -20.02 -31.42
N SER A 356 7.67 -21.35 -31.30
CA SER A 356 7.71 -22.07 -30.02
C SER A 356 8.75 -21.52 -29.03
N GLY A 357 9.91 -21.09 -29.53
CA GLY A 357 10.95 -20.48 -28.68
C GLY A 357 10.49 -19.19 -28.01
N ALA A 358 9.86 -18.28 -28.75
CA ALA A 358 9.35 -17.02 -28.23
C ALA A 358 8.14 -17.24 -27.29
N LEU A 359 7.23 -18.14 -27.65
CA LEU A 359 6.04 -18.45 -26.84
C LEU A 359 6.42 -19.15 -25.53
N ASN A 360 7.38 -20.09 -25.54
CA ASN A 360 7.89 -20.72 -24.34
C ASN A 360 8.61 -19.69 -23.44
N ALA A 361 9.44 -18.82 -23.99
CA ALA A 361 10.08 -17.75 -23.22
C ALA A 361 9.06 -16.77 -22.59
N ALA A 362 7.98 -16.44 -23.31
CA ALA A 362 6.90 -15.62 -22.78
C ALA A 362 6.15 -16.34 -21.63
N LEU A 363 5.88 -17.65 -21.79
CA LEU A 363 5.27 -18.47 -20.74
C LEU A 363 6.18 -18.59 -19.52
N ASP A 364 7.48 -18.83 -19.71
CA ASP A 364 8.48 -18.92 -18.64
C ASP A 364 8.57 -17.58 -17.89
N ALA A 365 8.53 -16.45 -18.59
CA ALA A 365 8.49 -15.13 -17.98
C ALA A 365 7.24 -14.91 -17.13
N GLN A 366 6.06 -15.33 -17.59
CA GLN A 366 4.83 -15.22 -16.79
C GLN A 366 4.81 -16.21 -15.61
N SER A 367 5.42 -17.37 -15.74
CA SER A 367 5.59 -18.33 -14.63
C SER A 367 6.53 -17.77 -13.56
N ALA A 368 7.64 -17.18 -13.97
CA ALA A 368 8.55 -16.48 -13.06
C ALA A 368 7.88 -15.28 -12.37
N ASN A 369 7.02 -14.52 -13.07
CA ASN A 369 6.23 -13.44 -12.48
C ASN A 369 5.24 -13.97 -11.42
N TYR A 370 4.65 -15.14 -11.65
CA TYR A 370 3.80 -15.80 -10.67
C TYR A 370 4.62 -16.22 -9.44
N ASP A 371 5.78 -16.85 -9.63
CA ASP A 371 6.66 -17.26 -8.53
C ASP A 371 7.12 -16.06 -7.70
N ALA A 372 7.45 -14.96 -8.35
CA ALA A 372 7.79 -13.70 -7.68
C ALA A 372 6.59 -13.15 -6.86
N ALA A 373 5.38 -13.20 -7.40
CA ALA A 373 4.18 -12.76 -6.70
C ALA A 373 3.88 -13.63 -5.46
N VAL A 374 4.07 -14.96 -5.57
CA VAL A 374 3.92 -15.91 -4.44
C VAL A 374 5.00 -15.64 -3.38
N ALA A 375 6.24 -15.42 -3.78
CA ALA A 375 7.31 -15.08 -2.85
C ALA A 375 7.02 -13.76 -2.10
N GLY A 376 6.52 -12.74 -2.82
CA GLY A 376 6.08 -11.48 -2.22
C GLY A 376 4.93 -11.66 -1.23
N TYR A 377 3.95 -12.49 -1.55
CA TYR A 377 2.88 -12.86 -0.63
C TYR A 377 3.42 -13.55 0.62
N ASN A 378 4.29 -14.55 0.46
CA ASN A 378 4.89 -15.28 1.58
C ASN A 378 5.70 -14.35 2.49
N GLN A 379 6.49 -13.44 1.93
CA GLN A 379 7.25 -12.44 2.68
C GLN A 379 6.33 -11.50 3.48
N THR A 380 5.27 -11.00 2.87
CA THR A 380 4.30 -10.12 3.54
C THR A 380 3.60 -10.85 4.67
N LEU A 381 3.18 -12.11 4.45
CA LEU A 381 2.53 -12.92 5.48
C LEU A 381 3.44 -13.15 6.68
N LEU A 382 4.70 -13.57 6.46
CA LEU A 382 5.67 -13.79 7.53
C LEU A 382 5.98 -12.50 8.29
N GLY A 383 6.15 -11.38 7.57
CA GLY A 383 6.34 -10.07 8.18
C GLY A 383 5.16 -9.64 9.05
N ALA A 384 3.93 -9.88 8.60
CA ALA A 384 2.72 -9.56 9.35
C ALA A 384 2.59 -10.40 10.62
N ILE A 385 2.96 -11.69 10.57
CA ILE A 385 2.97 -12.58 11.75
C ILE A 385 3.99 -12.08 12.76
N GLN A 386 5.20 -11.77 12.31
CA GLN A 386 6.25 -11.22 13.17
C GLN A 386 5.81 -9.90 13.81
N GLU A 387 5.30 -8.95 13.01
CA GLU A 387 4.85 -7.64 13.48
C GLU A 387 3.75 -7.76 14.56
N ALA A 388 2.81 -8.68 14.39
CA ALA A 388 1.78 -8.94 15.38
C ALA A 388 2.34 -9.56 16.67
N ALA A 389 3.22 -10.56 16.56
CA ALA A 389 3.84 -11.20 17.73
C ALA A 389 4.71 -10.22 18.53
N ASP A 390 5.52 -9.42 17.84
CA ASP A 390 6.34 -8.37 18.44
C ASP A 390 5.44 -7.29 19.09
N GLY A 391 4.35 -6.91 18.42
CA GLY A 391 3.37 -5.94 18.92
C GLY A 391 2.69 -6.41 20.21
N VAL A 392 2.30 -7.68 20.30
CA VAL A 392 1.76 -8.26 21.54
C VAL A 392 2.79 -8.22 22.66
N SER A 393 4.02 -8.68 22.38
CA SER A 393 5.10 -8.71 23.37
C SER A 393 5.45 -7.32 23.89
N GLN A 394 5.56 -6.33 22.99
CA GLN A 394 5.81 -4.93 23.34
C GLN A 394 4.66 -4.31 24.14
N THR A 395 3.41 -4.63 23.77
CA THR A 395 2.24 -4.14 24.51
C THR A 395 2.24 -4.68 25.94
N LEU A 396 2.41 -5.97 26.14
CA LEU A 396 2.46 -6.59 27.48
C LEU A 396 3.63 -6.04 28.32
N GLY A 397 4.83 -5.98 27.74
CA GLY A 397 6.01 -5.44 28.44
C GLY A 397 5.86 -3.96 28.81
N SER A 398 5.31 -3.14 27.91
CA SER A 398 5.08 -1.72 28.19
C SER A 398 3.95 -1.48 29.21
N GLN A 399 2.92 -2.31 29.25
CA GLN A 399 1.87 -2.28 30.26
C GLN A 399 2.46 -2.55 31.66
N GLN A 400 3.30 -3.58 31.79
CA GLN A 400 3.99 -3.89 33.04
C GLN A 400 4.92 -2.75 33.49
N ALA A 401 5.72 -2.22 32.56
CA ALA A 401 6.61 -1.10 32.83
C ALA A 401 5.86 0.15 33.29
N HIS A 402 4.74 0.49 32.64
CA HIS A 402 3.92 1.64 33.04
C HIS A 402 3.25 1.41 34.42
N ALA A 403 2.74 0.21 34.71
CA ALA A 403 2.20 -0.10 36.01
C ALA A 403 3.25 0.04 37.14
N ALA A 404 4.47 -0.43 36.90
CA ALA A 404 5.57 -0.31 37.86
C ALA A 404 5.98 1.19 38.05
N SER A 405 6.13 1.95 36.96
CA SER A 405 6.50 3.37 37.05
C SER A 405 5.42 4.21 37.72
N ARG A 406 4.14 3.88 37.54
CA ARG A 406 3.02 4.52 38.24
C ARG A 406 3.08 4.25 39.75
N ALA A 407 3.31 3.01 40.15
CA ALA A 407 3.47 2.66 41.59
C ALA A 407 4.67 3.38 42.21
N ALA A 408 5.78 3.52 41.48
CA ALA A 408 6.94 4.28 41.92
C ALA A 408 6.60 5.78 42.08
N LEU A 409 5.90 6.37 41.12
CA LEU A 409 5.42 7.75 41.19
C LEU A 409 4.52 8.00 42.40
N ASP A 410 3.52 7.13 42.63
CA ASP A 410 2.61 7.23 43.78
C ASP A 410 3.39 7.19 45.10
N THR A 411 4.44 6.39 45.17
CA THR A 411 5.29 6.28 46.35
C THR A 411 6.12 7.54 46.55
N GLN A 412 6.76 8.06 45.51
CA GLN A 412 7.55 9.29 45.58
C GLN A 412 6.70 10.51 45.90
N GLN A 413 5.48 10.60 45.40
CA GLN A 413 4.54 11.66 45.73
C GLN A 413 4.14 11.63 47.21
N ARG A 414 3.90 10.43 47.80
CA ARG A 414 3.67 10.32 49.26
C ARG A 414 4.88 10.70 50.07
N ILE A 415 6.10 10.41 49.64
CA ILE A 415 7.34 10.82 50.28
C ILE A 415 7.45 12.37 50.25
N ALA A 416 7.26 12.96 49.07
CA ALA A 416 7.35 14.42 48.89
C ALA A 416 6.29 15.15 49.73
N SER A 417 5.05 14.64 49.78
CA SER A 417 3.98 15.22 50.62
C SER A 417 4.34 15.18 52.12
N ARG A 418 4.82 14.01 52.62
CA ARG A 418 5.26 13.91 54.02
C ARG A 418 6.46 14.80 54.31
N SER A 419 7.39 14.91 53.35
CA SER A 419 8.54 15.82 53.48
C SER A 419 8.08 17.29 53.60
N SER A 420 7.14 17.72 52.81
CA SER A 420 6.56 19.05 52.88
C SER A 420 5.88 19.34 54.24
N SER A 421 5.13 18.36 54.78
CA SER A 421 4.54 18.49 56.12
C SER A 421 5.58 18.59 57.24
N ARG A 422 6.68 17.77 57.14
CA ARG A 422 7.79 17.84 58.12
C ARG A 422 8.56 19.14 58.04
N LEU A 423 8.74 19.71 56.83
CA LEU A 423 9.35 21.03 56.68
C LEU A 423 8.47 22.13 57.34
N ALA A 424 7.15 22.08 57.15
CA ALA A 424 6.22 23.00 57.74
C ALA A 424 6.23 22.95 59.27
N SER A 425 6.56 21.79 59.87
CA SER A 425 6.73 21.58 61.31
C SER A 425 8.18 21.84 61.80
N GLY A 426 9.07 22.32 60.93
CA GLY A 426 10.48 22.59 61.29
C GLY A 426 11.33 21.34 61.57
N LEU A 427 10.88 20.18 61.18
CA LEU A 427 11.54 18.88 61.50
C LEU A 427 12.63 18.48 60.51
N ILE A 428 12.70 19.13 59.36
CA ILE A 428 13.72 18.89 58.31
C ILE A 428 14.21 20.17 57.68
N ALA A 429 15.41 20.11 57.08
CA ALA A 429 15.95 21.21 56.32
C ALA A 429 15.21 21.44 54.98
N PRO A 430 15.11 22.68 54.46
CA PRO A 430 14.51 22.93 53.16
C PRO A 430 15.10 22.17 51.99
N SER A 431 16.43 21.90 52.00
CA SER A 431 17.12 21.07 50.99
C SER A 431 16.59 19.67 50.93
N GLN A 432 16.30 19.03 52.10
CA GLN A 432 15.72 17.70 52.12
C GLN A 432 14.33 17.64 51.48
N ASN A 433 13.52 18.65 51.66
CA ASN A 433 12.21 18.76 51.01
C ASN A 433 12.36 18.96 49.49
N ILE A 434 13.30 19.82 49.07
CA ILE A 434 13.59 20.00 47.61
C ILE A 434 14.00 18.70 46.99
N HIS A 435 14.91 17.92 47.60
CA HIS A 435 15.30 16.61 47.09
C HIS A 435 14.13 15.64 46.98
N ALA A 436 13.21 15.60 47.94
CA ALA A 436 12.02 14.76 47.89
C ALA A 436 11.07 15.16 46.74
N GLN A 437 10.88 16.47 46.55
CA GLN A 437 10.06 16.99 45.43
C GLN A 437 10.69 16.68 44.06
N ARG A 438 12.00 16.86 43.92
CA ARG A 438 12.74 16.57 42.70
C ARG A 438 12.68 15.06 42.39
N SER A 439 12.80 14.17 43.38
CA SER A 439 12.63 12.75 43.21
C SER A 439 11.22 12.39 42.72
N ALA A 440 10.18 13.07 43.19
CA ALA A 440 8.82 12.91 42.70
C ALA A 440 8.65 13.41 41.24
N LEU A 441 9.32 14.50 40.85
CA LEU A 441 9.33 14.98 39.46
C LEU A 441 10.08 14.01 38.55
N ALA A 442 11.19 13.42 38.98
CA ALA A 442 11.92 12.40 38.23
C ALA A 442 11.05 11.15 37.99
N ALA A 443 10.33 10.68 39.03
CA ALA A 443 9.40 9.57 38.89
C ALA A 443 8.21 9.94 37.96
N ALA A 444 7.74 11.19 37.98
CA ALA A 444 6.70 11.65 37.06
C ALA A 444 7.16 11.69 35.60
N LEU A 445 8.42 12.07 35.34
CA LEU A 445 9.03 12.00 34.00
C LEU A 445 9.11 10.56 33.50
N GLU A 446 9.59 9.65 34.35
CA GLU A 446 9.68 8.23 34.00
C GLU A 446 8.31 7.62 33.72
N ASN A 447 7.30 7.94 34.55
CA ASN A 447 5.92 7.49 34.33
C ASN A 447 5.34 8.06 33.03
N ASN A 448 5.58 9.33 32.69
CA ASN A 448 5.15 9.92 31.43
C ASN A 448 5.77 9.20 30.22
N GLU A 449 7.05 8.88 30.28
CA GLU A 449 7.76 8.11 29.24
C GLU A 449 7.29 6.66 29.13
N ALA A 450 7.01 6.00 30.25
CA ALA A 450 6.45 4.65 30.25
C ALA A 450 5.03 4.62 29.69
N HIS A 451 4.20 5.61 30.03
CA HIS A 451 2.82 5.73 29.54
C HIS A 451 2.77 5.93 28.02
N VAL A 452 3.58 6.86 27.46
CA VAL A 452 3.59 7.08 26.03
C VAL A 452 4.11 5.85 25.27
N ARG A 453 5.13 5.14 25.79
CA ARG A 453 5.61 3.89 25.19
C ARG A 453 4.52 2.82 25.16
N GLN A 454 3.70 2.70 26.22
CA GLN A 454 2.55 1.80 26.24
C GLN A 454 1.54 2.17 25.17
N LEU A 455 1.14 3.43 25.07
CA LEU A 455 0.18 3.90 24.08
C LEU A 455 0.69 3.70 22.64
N GLN A 456 1.97 3.94 22.40
CA GLN A 456 2.60 3.70 21.10
C GLN A 456 2.66 2.23 20.74
N ALA A 457 2.99 1.34 21.68
CA ALA A 457 2.98 -0.11 21.48
C ALA A 457 1.57 -0.62 21.14
N GLN A 458 0.56 -0.15 21.85
CA GLN A 458 -0.85 -0.48 21.58
C GLN A 458 -1.30 0.03 20.21
N THR A 459 -0.90 1.26 19.83
CA THR A 459 -1.19 1.83 18.50
C THR A 459 -0.53 1.02 17.38
N ALA A 460 0.73 0.60 17.59
CA ALA A 460 1.45 -0.23 16.63
C ALA A 460 0.80 -1.61 16.47
N LEU A 461 0.38 -2.23 17.58
CA LEU A 461 -0.34 -3.49 17.55
C LEU A 461 -1.69 -3.36 16.82
N LEU A 462 -2.45 -2.29 17.04
CA LEU A 462 -3.68 -2.04 16.29
C LEU A 462 -3.42 -1.90 14.79
N ARG A 463 -2.35 -1.22 14.38
CA ARG A 463 -1.96 -1.16 12.99
C ARG A 463 -1.66 -2.56 12.44
N ALA A 464 -0.89 -3.37 13.18
CA ALA A 464 -0.56 -4.74 12.81
C ALA A 464 -1.81 -5.63 12.67
N LEU A 465 -2.90 -5.29 13.35
CA LEU A 465 -4.21 -5.96 13.29
C LEU A 465 -5.20 -5.23 12.35
N ALA A 466 -4.70 -4.40 11.42
CA ALA A 466 -5.50 -3.64 10.46
C ALA A 466 -6.61 -2.77 11.10
N GLY A 467 -6.40 -2.28 12.33
CA GLY A 467 -7.37 -1.46 13.05
C GLY A 467 -8.54 -2.22 13.65
N HIS A 468 -8.51 -3.54 13.64
CA HIS A 468 -9.56 -4.34 14.28
C HIS A 468 -9.41 -4.30 15.79
N LEU A 469 -10.31 -3.56 16.45
CA LEU A 469 -10.55 -3.70 17.88
C LEU A 469 -11.45 -4.95 18.07
N ALA A 470 -11.08 -5.81 19.00
CA ALA A 470 -11.99 -6.86 19.41
C ALA A 470 -13.24 -6.18 20.02
N THR A 471 -14.35 -6.25 19.31
CA THR A 471 -15.63 -5.87 19.90
C THR A 471 -16.04 -7.01 20.81
N GLU A 472 -16.21 -6.74 22.12
CA GLU A 472 -17.00 -7.63 22.98
C GLU A 472 -18.35 -7.83 22.29
N SER A 473 -18.57 -9.05 21.78
CA SER A 473 -19.94 -9.50 21.50
C SER A 473 -20.67 -9.59 22.83
N LYS A 474 -21.52 -8.59 23.11
CA LYS A 474 -22.54 -8.72 24.13
C LYS A 474 -23.50 -9.83 23.76
#